data_9820240d6d5a5d47ef06d94e29857414
#
_entry.id   9820240d6d5a5d47ef06d94e29857414
#
_cell.length_a   1.000
_cell.length_b   1.000
_cell.length_c   1.000
_cell.angle_alpha   90.00
_cell.angle_beta   90.00
_cell.angle_gamma   90.00
#
_symmetry.space_group_name_H-M   'P 1'
#
loop_
_entity.id
_entity.type
_entity.pdbx_description
1 polymer ?
#
loop_
_entity_poly.entity_id
_entity_poly.type
_entity_poly.pdbx_seq_one_letter_code
_entity_poly.pdbx_strand_id
1 'polypeptide(L)'
;TLMRSSAASDVYKRQLYDGTQPNPTFDNIEDARSLYVENNCEAIIAFGGGSSMDCAKVAAARVVRPNTPIPKMRGVLKVLRKLPPFFAVPTTAGTGSETTIAAVVTNPKTHEKYAINDPVLRPKYAVLDPELTVGLPPHITSTTGMDALTHAVEAYIGHSNTRDTEENAKRAVKMIFDNIETVYRDGKNIEARGEMLLASYYAGVAFTRAYVGYVHAIAHNLGGMYGIAHGLANAIILPYVLEYYGESAHKRLAELAEAASITQPGMTDAQKAEAFIAAIRRLNQDMNIPDKIEQIQEKDIPTLVERALKEGNPLYPVPKIMNEADCEMVIRRLMP
;
A
#
# COMPACT_ATOMS: atom_id res chain seq x y z
N THR A 1 4.33 -10.95 -22.89
CA THR A 1 4.04 -12.01 -23.87
C THR A 1 2.68 -12.59 -23.53
N LEU A 2 1.69 -12.32 -24.38
CA LEU A 2 0.32 -12.83 -24.23
C LEU A 2 0.35 -14.36 -24.42
N MET A 3 0.14 -15.11 -23.36
CA MET A 3 -0.16 -16.54 -23.50
C MET A 3 -1.60 -16.70 -24.00
N ARG A 4 -1.75 -17.09 -25.27
CA ARG A 4 -3.02 -17.52 -25.83
C ARG A 4 -3.26 -18.96 -25.38
N SER A 5 -4.16 -19.15 -24.43
CA SER A 5 -4.77 -20.48 -24.22
C SER A 5 -5.76 -20.73 -25.35
N SER A 6 -5.45 -21.63 -26.24
CA SER A 6 -6.24 -21.90 -27.45
C SER A 6 -7.57 -22.61 -27.22
N ALA A 7 -7.82 -23.16 -26.02
CA ALA A 7 -9.02 -23.95 -25.75
C ALA A 7 -10.20 -23.18 -25.17
N ALA A 8 -9.99 -21.96 -24.61
CA ALA A 8 -11.04 -21.15 -24.01
C ALA A 8 -11.43 -19.92 -24.85
N SER A 9 -10.78 -19.69 -25.99
CA SER A 9 -10.94 -18.48 -26.79
C SER A 9 -12.28 -18.38 -27.54
N ASP A 10 -12.96 -19.47 -27.75
CA ASP A 10 -14.17 -19.50 -28.60
C ASP A 10 -15.48 -19.37 -27.80
N VAL A 11 -15.43 -19.51 -26.46
CA VAL A 11 -16.64 -19.50 -25.61
C VAL A 11 -16.85 -18.16 -24.91
N TYR A 12 -15.77 -17.42 -24.61
CA TYR A 12 -15.86 -16.15 -23.87
C TYR A 12 -15.20 -15.00 -24.64
N LYS A 13 -15.98 -13.95 -24.92
CA LYS A 13 -15.44 -12.68 -25.41
C LYS A 13 -14.73 -11.97 -24.25
N ARG A 14 -13.43 -11.68 -24.40
CA ARG A 14 -12.65 -10.89 -23.45
C ARG A 14 -12.09 -9.64 -24.12
N GLN A 15 -12.09 -8.55 -23.38
CA GLN A 15 -11.49 -7.28 -23.76
C GLN A 15 -10.27 -7.05 -22.91
N LEU A 16 -9.23 -6.45 -23.46
CA LEU A 16 -8.02 -6.07 -22.75
C LEU A 16 -7.86 -4.55 -22.81
N TYR A 17 -7.78 -3.92 -21.63
CA TYR A 17 -7.33 -2.54 -21.48
C TYR A 17 -5.96 -2.52 -20.81
N ASP A 18 -4.94 -2.06 -21.52
CA ASP A 18 -3.54 -1.99 -21.09
C ASP A 18 -3.00 -0.55 -20.97
N GLY A 19 -3.89 0.44 -21.08
CA GLY A 19 -3.53 1.86 -21.04
C GLY A 19 -3.35 2.45 -19.63
N THR A 20 -3.47 1.65 -18.56
CA THR A 20 -3.33 2.17 -17.19
C THR A 20 -1.89 2.63 -16.92
N GLN A 21 -1.73 3.90 -16.57
CA GLN A 21 -0.46 4.48 -16.15
C GLN A 21 -0.24 4.34 -14.62
N PRO A 22 1.02 4.44 -14.14
CA PRO A 22 1.26 4.63 -12.72
C PRO A 22 0.48 5.82 -12.19
N ASN A 23 -0.25 5.64 -11.07
CA ASN A 23 -1.20 6.61 -10.53
C ASN A 23 -2.32 6.95 -11.53
N PRO A 24 -3.32 6.09 -11.69
CA PRO A 24 -4.29 6.15 -12.78
C PRO A 24 -5.03 7.49 -12.82
N THR A 25 -5.16 8.02 -14.02
CA THR A 25 -5.88 9.27 -14.29
C THR A 25 -7.35 9.03 -14.58
N PHE A 26 -8.14 10.09 -14.63
CA PHE A 26 -9.55 10.01 -15.02
C PHE A 26 -9.74 9.46 -16.43
N ASP A 27 -8.82 9.79 -17.35
CA ASP A 27 -8.89 9.33 -18.72
C ASP A 27 -8.67 7.80 -18.78
N ASN A 28 -7.67 7.26 -18.07
CA ASN A 28 -7.48 5.81 -17.97
C ASN A 28 -8.75 5.09 -17.46
N ILE A 29 -9.41 5.68 -16.46
CA ILE A 29 -10.60 5.11 -15.85
C ILE A 29 -11.80 5.14 -16.82
N GLU A 30 -12.03 6.25 -17.51
CA GLU A 30 -13.14 6.39 -18.46
C GLU A 30 -12.92 5.54 -19.71
N ASP A 31 -11.68 5.39 -20.19
CA ASP A 31 -11.34 4.49 -21.30
C ASP A 31 -11.63 3.03 -20.94
N ALA A 32 -11.17 2.58 -19.76
CA ALA A 32 -11.46 1.25 -19.26
C ALA A 32 -12.98 1.01 -19.09
N ARG A 33 -13.72 2.01 -18.59
CA ARG A 33 -15.16 1.97 -18.47
C ARG A 33 -15.86 1.88 -19.84
N SER A 34 -15.42 2.69 -20.81
CA SER A 34 -15.99 2.72 -22.16
C SER A 34 -15.84 1.35 -22.82
N LEU A 35 -14.64 0.75 -22.73
CA LEU A 35 -14.39 -0.60 -23.23
C LEU A 35 -15.32 -1.64 -22.59
N TYR A 36 -15.54 -1.55 -21.28
CA TYR A 36 -16.47 -2.43 -20.54
C TYR A 36 -17.91 -2.30 -21.06
N VAL A 37 -18.42 -1.08 -21.22
CA VAL A 37 -19.82 -0.80 -21.60
C VAL A 37 -20.06 -1.15 -23.07
N GLU A 38 -19.19 -0.73 -23.98
CA GLU A 38 -19.33 -0.95 -25.43
C GLU A 38 -19.31 -2.44 -25.81
N ASN A 39 -18.64 -3.24 -25.02
CA ASN A 39 -18.55 -4.68 -25.27
C ASN A 39 -19.47 -5.52 -24.39
N ASN A 40 -20.38 -4.89 -23.64
CA ASN A 40 -21.32 -5.56 -22.75
C ASN A 40 -20.64 -6.55 -21.81
N CYS A 41 -19.52 -6.14 -21.20
CA CYS A 41 -18.79 -6.99 -20.27
C CYS A 41 -19.63 -7.25 -19.00
N GLU A 42 -19.47 -8.44 -18.39
CA GLU A 42 -20.26 -8.85 -17.22
C GLU A 42 -19.39 -8.91 -15.95
N ALA A 43 -18.06 -8.92 -16.08
CA ALA A 43 -17.10 -9.00 -14.98
C ALA A 43 -15.85 -8.18 -15.30
N ILE A 44 -15.05 -7.90 -14.27
CA ILE A 44 -13.76 -7.22 -14.39
C ILE A 44 -12.68 -8.07 -13.75
N ILE A 45 -11.57 -8.25 -14.48
CA ILE A 45 -10.33 -8.84 -13.95
C ILE A 45 -9.29 -7.73 -13.94
N ALA A 46 -8.87 -7.29 -12.75
CA ALA A 46 -7.79 -6.36 -12.57
C ALA A 46 -6.47 -7.14 -12.45
N PHE A 47 -5.63 -7.06 -13.48
CA PHE A 47 -4.36 -7.77 -13.54
C PHE A 47 -3.21 -6.77 -13.54
N GLY A 48 -2.41 -6.76 -12.47
CA GLY A 48 -1.29 -5.82 -12.33
C GLY A 48 -1.00 -5.43 -10.90
N GLY A 49 -0.26 -4.33 -10.72
CA GLY A 49 -0.02 -3.72 -9.41
C GLY A 49 -1.18 -2.87 -8.92
N GLY A 50 -0.97 -2.12 -7.83
CA GLY A 50 -2.00 -1.27 -7.23
C GLY A 50 -2.68 -0.31 -8.20
N SER A 51 -1.91 0.34 -9.10
CA SER A 51 -2.48 1.29 -10.08
C SER A 51 -3.49 0.63 -11.02
N SER A 52 -3.21 -0.59 -11.51
CA SER A 52 -4.14 -1.34 -12.36
C SER A 52 -5.41 -1.71 -11.59
N MET A 53 -5.27 -2.14 -10.35
CA MET A 53 -6.41 -2.47 -9.50
C MET A 53 -7.25 -1.24 -9.15
N ASP A 54 -6.62 -0.11 -8.82
CA ASP A 54 -7.31 1.13 -8.50
C ASP A 54 -8.05 1.71 -9.71
N CYS A 55 -7.43 1.68 -10.90
CA CYS A 55 -8.09 2.03 -12.15
C CYS A 55 -9.35 1.17 -12.38
N ALA A 56 -9.23 -0.14 -12.26
CA ALA A 56 -10.32 -1.09 -12.48
C ALA A 56 -11.45 -0.92 -11.44
N LYS A 57 -11.13 -0.68 -10.15
CA LYS A 57 -12.11 -0.39 -9.09
C LYS A 57 -12.94 0.84 -9.41
N VAL A 58 -12.29 1.93 -9.82
CA VAL A 58 -13.00 3.18 -10.12
C VAL A 58 -13.74 3.10 -11.46
N ALA A 59 -13.21 2.38 -12.46
CA ALA A 59 -13.95 2.07 -13.69
C ALA A 59 -15.23 1.29 -13.37
N ALA A 60 -15.15 0.25 -12.52
CA ALA A 60 -16.34 -0.47 -12.03
C ALA A 60 -17.33 0.43 -11.30
N ALA A 61 -16.85 1.35 -10.45
CA ALA A 61 -17.67 2.34 -9.78
C ALA A 61 -18.37 3.26 -10.78
N ARG A 62 -17.68 3.69 -11.84
CA ARG A 62 -18.25 4.49 -12.93
C ARG A 62 -19.27 3.72 -13.77
N VAL A 63 -19.10 2.43 -13.94
CA VAL A 63 -20.12 1.57 -14.59
C VAL A 63 -21.44 1.62 -13.84
N VAL A 64 -21.42 1.45 -12.51
CA VAL A 64 -22.64 1.45 -11.68
C VAL A 64 -23.16 2.84 -11.31
N ARG A 65 -22.34 3.89 -11.49
CA ARG A 65 -22.65 5.31 -11.25
C ARG A 65 -22.34 6.16 -12.49
N PRO A 66 -22.98 5.90 -13.65
CA PRO A 66 -22.62 6.56 -14.92
C PRO A 66 -22.77 8.09 -14.89
N ASN A 67 -23.68 8.60 -14.08
CA ASN A 67 -23.96 10.04 -13.96
C ASN A 67 -23.18 10.73 -12.85
N THR A 68 -22.33 10.03 -12.09
CA THR A 68 -21.51 10.61 -11.02
C THR A 68 -20.05 10.74 -11.47
N PRO A 69 -19.54 11.94 -11.75
CA PRO A 69 -18.15 12.11 -12.18
C PRO A 69 -17.18 11.72 -11.07
N ILE A 70 -15.98 11.27 -11.45
CA ILE A 70 -14.94 10.78 -10.53
C ILE A 70 -14.65 11.75 -9.38
N PRO A 71 -14.51 13.08 -9.59
CA PRO A 71 -14.28 14.01 -8.49
C PRO A 71 -15.37 14.01 -7.41
N LYS A 72 -16.63 13.70 -7.76
CA LYS A 72 -17.73 13.59 -6.78
C LYS A 72 -17.70 12.27 -5.99
N MET A 73 -16.87 11.32 -6.39
CA MET A 73 -16.66 10.07 -5.65
C MET A 73 -15.55 10.18 -4.60
N ARG A 74 -14.79 11.29 -4.56
CA ARG A 74 -13.74 11.55 -3.58
C ARG A 74 -14.24 11.39 -2.14
N GLY A 75 -13.44 10.73 -1.31
CA GLY A 75 -13.71 10.52 0.12
C GLY A 75 -14.44 9.20 0.38
N VAL A 76 -15.34 9.19 1.35
CA VAL A 76 -15.91 7.96 1.92
C VAL A 76 -17.37 7.79 1.54
N LEU A 77 -17.78 6.54 1.23
CA LEU A 77 -19.19 6.14 1.00
C LEU A 77 -19.90 6.94 -0.10
N LYS A 78 -19.25 7.13 -1.24
CA LYS A 78 -19.80 7.89 -2.38
C LYS A 78 -20.28 7.00 -3.53
N VAL A 79 -19.89 5.73 -3.55
CA VAL A 79 -20.32 4.77 -4.58
C VAL A 79 -21.60 4.06 -4.15
N LEU A 80 -21.61 3.36 -3.03
CA LEU A 80 -22.75 2.69 -2.38
C LEU A 80 -23.61 1.83 -3.32
N ARG A 81 -23.03 1.29 -4.39
CA ARG A 81 -23.68 0.39 -5.33
C ARG A 81 -22.81 -0.82 -5.59
N LYS A 82 -23.41 -2.00 -5.58
CA LYS A 82 -22.72 -3.25 -5.85
C LYS A 82 -22.05 -3.19 -7.23
N LEU A 83 -20.76 -3.46 -7.26
CA LEU A 83 -19.98 -3.55 -8.48
C LEU A 83 -20.27 -4.85 -9.24
N PRO A 84 -19.94 -4.91 -10.55
CA PRO A 84 -19.82 -6.17 -11.26
C PRO A 84 -18.93 -7.17 -10.54
N PRO A 85 -19.00 -8.48 -10.83
CA PRO A 85 -18.02 -9.44 -10.34
C PRO A 85 -16.60 -8.94 -10.61
N PHE A 86 -15.80 -8.85 -9.55
CA PHE A 86 -14.47 -8.23 -9.60
C PHE A 86 -13.43 -9.20 -9.07
N PHE A 87 -12.43 -9.50 -9.89
CA PHE A 87 -11.30 -10.35 -9.59
C PHE A 87 -10.04 -9.50 -9.58
N ALA A 88 -9.26 -9.55 -8.53
CA ALA A 88 -7.96 -8.89 -8.44
C ALA A 88 -6.85 -9.94 -8.55
N VAL A 89 -5.90 -9.71 -9.45
CA VAL A 89 -4.75 -10.57 -9.71
C VAL A 89 -3.48 -9.73 -9.57
N PRO A 90 -2.92 -9.58 -8.35
CA PRO A 90 -1.76 -8.74 -8.12
C PRO A 90 -0.50 -9.32 -8.77
N THR A 91 0.30 -8.44 -9.36
CA THR A 91 1.65 -8.77 -9.88
C THR A 91 2.76 -8.13 -9.04
N THR A 92 2.40 -7.52 -7.92
CA THR A 92 3.31 -6.96 -6.91
C THR A 92 2.90 -7.43 -5.52
N ALA A 93 3.86 -7.66 -4.65
CA ALA A 93 3.63 -8.01 -3.25
C ALA A 93 3.87 -6.77 -2.36
N GLY A 94 2.87 -5.90 -2.21
CA GLY A 94 3.07 -4.64 -1.50
C GLY A 94 1.78 -3.91 -1.14
N THR A 95 1.06 -3.41 -2.12
CA THR A 95 -0.06 -2.49 -1.92
C THR A 95 -1.28 -3.10 -1.21
N GLY A 96 -1.45 -4.42 -1.26
CA GLY A 96 -2.64 -5.08 -0.73
C GLY A 96 -3.96 -4.62 -1.38
N SER A 97 -3.91 -3.94 -2.54
CA SER A 97 -5.12 -3.38 -3.18
C SER A 97 -6.18 -4.43 -3.48
N GLU A 98 -5.80 -5.70 -3.65
CA GLU A 98 -6.71 -6.84 -3.81
C GLU A 98 -7.62 -7.08 -2.59
N THR A 99 -7.32 -6.48 -1.44
CA THR A 99 -8.12 -6.62 -0.20
C THR A 99 -8.81 -5.34 0.22
N THR A 100 -8.42 -4.19 -0.36
CA THR A 100 -8.79 -2.88 0.16
C THR A 100 -10.12 -2.35 -0.38
N ILE A 101 -10.74 -1.49 0.41
CA ILE A 101 -11.90 -0.68 0.04
C ILE A 101 -11.52 0.64 -0.63
N ALA A 102 -10.23 0.89 -0.80
CA ALA A 102 -9.68 2.12 -1.32
C ALA A 102 -9.28 1.98 -2.80
N ALA A 103 -9.34 3.08 -3.52
CA ALA A 103 -8.70 3.28 -4.81
C ALA A 103 -8.15 4.71 -4.88
N VAL A 104 -6.87 4.86 -5.24
CA VAL A 104 -6.21 6.15 -5.37
C VAL A 104 -6.19 6.56 -6.84
N VAL A 105 -6.63 7.78 -7.12
CA VAL A 105 -6.71 8.34 -8.47
C VAL A 105 -6.05 9.70 -8.55
N THR A 106 -5.57 10.05 -9.73
CA THR A 106 -4.94 11.34 -9.99
C THR A 106 -5.81 12.21 -10.88
N ASN A 107 -6.06 13.43 -10.45
CA ASN A 107 -6.67 14.43 -11.30
C ASN A 107 -5.64 14.95 -12.32
N PRO A 108 -5.82 14.70 -13.62
CA PRO A 108 -4.81 15.07 -14.63
C PRO A 108 -4.62 16.60 -14.78
N LYS A 109 -5.61 17.41 -14.35
CA LYS A 109 -5.56 18.87 -14.45
C LYS A 109 -4.83 19.54 -13.28
N THR A 110 -5.01 19.01 -12.08
CA THR A 110 -4.44 19.60 -10.85
C THR A 110 -3.26 18.81 -10.29
N HIS A 111 -2.97 17.63 -10.85
CA HIS A 111 -1.99 16.66 -10.34
C HIS A 111 -2.27 16.22 -8.89
N GLU A 112 -3.45 16.52 -8.38
CA GLU A 112 -3.86 16.11 -7.05
C GLU A 112 -4.22 14.62 -7.03
N LYS A 113 -3.63 13.88 -6.09
CA LYS A 113 -4.01 12.50 -5.79
C LYS A 113 -5.01 12.48 -4.65
N TYR A 114 -6.03 11.63 -4.75
CA TYR A 114 -6.97 11.41 -3.66
C TYR A 114 -7.54 10.00 -3.68
N ALA A 115 -7.99 9.56 -2.53
CA ALA A 115 -8.61 8.26 -2.36
C ALA A 115 -10.14 8.33 -2.51
N ILE A 116 -10.69 7.27 -3.09
CA ILE A 116 -12.11 6.91 -3.07
C ILE A 116 -12.21 5.69 -2.18
N ASN A 117 -12.94 5.81 -1.07
CA ASN A 117 -13.06 4.76 -0.07
C ASN A 117 -14.52 4.31 0.04
N ASP A 118 -14.79 3.08 -0.34
CA ASP A 118 -16.13 2.52 -0.25
C ASP A 118 -16.05 0.99 -0.10
N PRO A 119 -16.76 0.36 0.86
CA PRO A 119 -16.76 -1.09 1.02
C PRO A 119 -17.08 -1.87 -0.25
N VAL A 120 -17.84 -1.28 -1.19
CA VAL A 120 -18.16 -1.92 -2.47
C VAL A 120 -16.99 -2.03 -3.43
N LEU A 121 -15.90 -1.25 -3.22
CA LEU A 121 -14.68 -1.31 -4.04
C LEU A 121 -13.81 -2.53 -3.72
N ARG A 122 -14.04 -3.19 -2.60
CA ARG A 122 -13.26 -4.37 -2.23
C ARG A 122 -13.50 -5.49 -3.25
N PRO A 123 -12.44 -6.02 -3.88
CA PRO A 123 -12.55 -7.14 -4.80
C PRO A 123 -13.25 -8.33 -4.13
N LYS A 124 -14.07 -9.03 -4.89
CA LYS A 124 -14.74 -10.22 -4.38
C LYS A 124 -13.81 -11.42 -4.33
N TYR A 125 -12.86 -11.47 -5.24
CA TYR A 125 -11.89 -12.54 -5.37
C TYR A 125 -10.49 -11.94 -5.55
N ALA A 126 -9.52 -12.49 -4.81
CA ALA A 126 -8.10 -12.25 -5.02
C ALA A 126 -7.45 -13.55 -5.49
N VAL A 127 -6.70 -13.49 -6.59
CA VAL A 127 -5.95 -14.63 -7.13
C VAL A 127 -4.47 -14.33 -6.91
N LEU A 128 -3.86 -15.05 -5.99
CA LEU A 128 -2.47 -14.88 -5.60
C LEU A 128 -1.62 -15.92 -6.30
N ASP A 129 -1.02 -15.54 -7.43
CA ASP A 129 -0.14 -16.39 -8.22
C ASP A 129 1.30 -15.86 -8.13
N PRO A 130 2.22 -16.55 -7.43
CA PRO A 130 3.59 -16.10 -7.25
C PRO A 130 4.39 -16.03 -8.55
N GLU A 131 4.04 -16.80 -9.58
CA GLU A 131 4.71 -16.76 -10.88
C GLU A 131 4.62 -15.38 -11.52
N LEU A 132 3.55 -14.64 -11.26
CA LEU A 132 3.33 -13.28 -11.77
C LEU A 132 4.27 -12.24 -11.16
N THR A 133 4.93 -12.56 -10.06
CA THR A 133 5.86 -11.67 -9.36
C THR A 133 7.34 -11.95 -9.68
N VAL A 134 7.66 -13.07 -10.32
CA VAL A 134 9.04 -13.51 -10.62
C VAL A 134 9.80 -12.52 -11.50
N GLY A 135 9.10 -11.80 -12.37
CA GLY A 135 9.69 -10.79 -13.26
C GLY A 135 9.97 -9.43 -12.59
N LEU A 136 9.62 -9.25 -11.32
CA LEU A 136 9.85 -7.98 -10.64
C LEU A 136 11.35 -7.74 -10.40
N PRO A 137 11.87 -6.55 -10.77
CA PRO A 137 13.25 -6.20 -10.46
C PRO A 137 13.44 -6.04 -8.93
N PRO A 138 14.69 -6.25 -8.44
CA PRO A 138 14.98 -6.20 -7.00
C PRO A 138 14.50 -4.92 -6.29
N HIS A 139 14.69 -3.75 -6.91
CA HIS A 139 14.27 -2.48 -6.32
C HIS A 139 12.74 -2.34 -6.17
N ILE A 140 11.95 -2.93 -7.08
CA ILE A 140 10.49 -2.99 -6.92
C ILE A 140 10.12 -4.01 -5.85
N THR A 141 10.79 -5.16 -5.84
CA THR A 141 10.57 -6.20 -4.83
C THR A 141 10.80 -5.66 -3.42
N SER A 142 11.92 -4.95 -3.19
CA SER A 142 12.25 -4.38 -1.87
C SER A 142 11.27 -3.29 -1.46
N THR A 143 11.03 -2.31 -2.33
CA THR A 143 10.17 -1.16 -1.98
C THR A 143 8.72 -1.56 -1.78
N THR A 144 8.18 -2.50 -2.58
CA THR A 144 6.82 -2.99 -2.36
C THR A 144 6.71 -3.89 -1.13
N GLY A 145 7.71 -4.73 -0.85
CA GLY A 145 7.74 -5.53 0.37
C GLY A 145 7.83 -4.69 1.63
N MET A 146 8.62 -3.61 1.62
CA MET A 146 8.67 -2.65 2.72
C MET A 146 7.40 -1.82 2.87
N ASP A 147 6.69 -1.58 1.78
CA ASP A 147 5.34 -1.00 1.80
C ASP A 147 4.35 -1.91 2.55
N ALA A 148 4.33 -3.21 2.22
CA ALA A 148 3.55 -4.20 2.96
C ALA A 148 3.93 -4.26 4.45
N LEU A 149 5.21 -4.17 4.78
CA LEU A 149 5.67 -4.09 6.16
C LEU A 149 5.12 -2.84 6.86
N THR A 150 5.17 -1.69 6.19
CA THR A 150 4.64 -0.43 6.72
C THR A 150 3.15 -0.53 6.99
N HIS A 151 2.37 -1.08 6.05
CA HIS A 151 0.94 -1.34 6.23
C HIS A 151 0.66 -2.20 7.48
N ALA A 152 1.39 -3.31 7.63
CA ALA A 152 1.21 -4.21 8.77
C ALA A 152 1.58 -3.55 10.10
N VAL A 153 2.70 -2.82 10.13
CA VAL A 153 3.19 -2.14 11.34
C VAL A 153 2.22 -1.04 11.75
N GLU A 154 1.84 -0.13 10.85
CA GLU A 154 0.92 0.97 11.19
C GLU A 154 -0.46 0.45 11.61
N ALA A 155 -0.99 -0.58 10.92
CA ALA A 155 -2.23 -1.22 11.31
C ALA A 155 -2.15 -1.82 12.72
N TYR A 156 -0.99 -2.37 13.11
CA TYR A 156 -0.82 -3.03 14.41
C TYR A 156 -0.65 -2.05 15.56
N ILE A 157 0.15 -1.01 15.38
CA ILE A 157 0.45 -0.04 16.45
C ILE A 157 -0.67 0.96 16.69
N GLY A 158 -1.58 1.14 15.73
CA GLY A 158 -2.72 2.05 15.83
C GLY A 158 -3.75 1.63 16.89
N HIS A 159 -4.70 2.53 17.20
CA HIS A 159 -5.71 2.32 18.26
C HIS A 159 -7.05 1.76 17.75
N SER A 160 -7.22 1.50 16.45
CA SER A 160 -8.47 0.92 15.89
C SER A 160 -8.37 -0.54 15.48
N ASN A 161 -7.43 -1.26 16.07
CA ASN A 161 -7.29 -2.69 15.81
C ASN A 161 -8.40 -3.53 16.45
N THR A 162 -8.57 -4.69 15.86
CA THR A 162 -9.36 -5.80 16.37
C THR A 162 -8.44 -7.01 16.46
N ARG A 163 -8.85 -8.04 17.19
CA ARG A 163 -8.08 -9.28 17.25
C ARG A 163 -7.71 -9.82 15.86
N ASP A 164 -8.65 -9.80 14.92
CA ASP A 164 -8.43 -10.24 13.54
C ASP A 164 -7.36 -9.40 12.81
N THR A 165 -7.40 -8.06 12.94
CA THR A 165 -6.39 -7.20 12.33
C THR A 165 -5.02 -7.35 12.97
N GLU A 166 -4.95 -7.59 14.29
CA GLU A 166 -3.70 -7.85 15.00
C GLU A 166 -3.06 -9.17 14.56
N GLU A 167 -3.85 -10.24 14.46
CA GLU A 167 -3.38 -11.55 14.01
C GLU A 167 -2.84 -11.49 12.58
N ASN A 168 -3.55 -10.81 11.67
CA ASN A 168 -3.12 -10.63 10.28
C ASN A 168 -1.86 -9.77 10.17
N ALA A 169 -1.77 -8.67 10.92
CA ALA A 169 -0.60 -7.80 10.91
C ALA A 169 0.66 -8.52 11.43
N LYS A 170 0.56 -9.26 12.55
CA LYS A 170 1.68 -10.07 13.08
C LYS A 170 2.14 -11.14 12.09
N ARG A 171 1.17 -11.81 11.43
CA ARG A 171 1.48 -12.80 10.41
C ARG A 171 2.21 -12.17 9.23
N ALA A 172 1.74 -11.03 8.74
CA ALA A 172 2.39 -10.30 7.66
C ALA A 172 3.82 -9.88 8.03
N VAL A 173 4.02 -9.30 9.21
CA VAL A 173 5.36 -8.90 9.69
C VAL A 173 6.30 -10.10 9.71
N LYS A 174 5.88 -11.23 10.32
CA LYS A 174 6.70 -12.44 10.36
C LYS A 174 7.10 -12.91 8.97
N MET A 175 6.12 -13.07 8.08
CA MET A 175 6.37 -13.57 6.72
C MET A 175 7.29 -12.66 5.92
N ILE A 176 7.17 -11.33 6.08
CA ILE A 176 8.04 -10.37 5.42
C ILE A 176 9.47 -10.50 5.93
N PHE A 177 9.69 -10.52 7.25
CA PHE A 177 11.03 -10.69 7.83
C PHE A 177 11.69 -12.01 7.43
N ASP A 178 10.91 -13.07 7.30
CA ASP A 178 11.42 -14.39 6.90
C ASP A 178 11.81 -14.47 5.41
N ASN A 179 11.23 -13.64 4.52
CA ASN A 179 11.27 -13.87 3.08
C ASN A 179 11.80 -12.71 2.23
N ILE A 180 11.74 -11.45 2.70
CA ILE A 180 12.00 -10.27 1.85
C ILE A 180 13.43 -10.24 1.30
N GLU A 181 14.43 -10.57 2.11
CA GLU A 181 15.82 -10.63 1.64
C GLU A 181 16.05 -11.78 0.64
N THR A 182 15.37 -12.92 0.84
CA THR A 182 15.43 -14.05 -0.07
C THR A 182 14.92 -13.65 -1.45
N VAL A 183 13.73 -13.06 -1.56
CA VAL A 183 13.17 -12.63 -2.84
C VAL A 183 13.92 -11.45 -3.46
N TYR A 184 14.56 -10.62 -2.65
CA TYR A 184 15.42 -9.54 -3.14
C TYR A 184 16.69 -10.06 -3.82
N ARG A 185 17.33 -11.08 -3.23
CA ARG A 185 18.57 -11.70 -3.75
C ARG A 185 18.28 -12.72 -4.86
N ASP A 186 17.22 -13.51 -4.70
CA ASP A 186 16.77 -14.51 -5.67
C ASP A 186 15.29 -14.29 -6.00
N GLY A 187 15.04 -13.44 -6.97
CA GLY A 187 13.69 -13.13 -7.44
C GLY A 187 12.96 -14.29 -8.11
N LYS A 188 13.62 -15.44 -8.34
CA LYS A 188 13.03 -16.64 -8.94
C LYS A 188 12.58 -17.66 -7.92
N ASN A 189 12.84 -17.45 -6.64
CA ASN A 189 12.37 -18.31 -5.56
C ASN A 189 10.84 -18.20 -5.42
N ILE A 190 10.12 -19.13 -6.04
CA ILE A 190 8.65 -19.16 -6.13
C ILE A 190 8.01 -19.26 -4.73
N GLU A 191 8.58 -20.07 -3.84
CA GLU A 191 8.06 -20.24 -2.48
C GLU A 191 8.10 -18.90 -1.72
N ALA A 192 9.27 -18.26 -1.67
CA ALA A 192 9.44 -16.98 -1.02
C ALA A 192 8.59 -15.86 -1.70
N ARG A 193 8.41 -15.90 -3.04
CA ARG A 193 7.48 -15.01 -3.75
C ARG A 193 6.03 -15.22 -3.29
N GLY A 194 5.61 -16.49 -3.12
CA GLY A 194 4.29 -16.83 -2.62
C GLY A 194 4.06 -16.31 -1.19
N GLU A 195 5.05 -16.49 -0.31
CA GLU A 195 5.01 -15.98 1.06
C GLU A 195 4.92 -14.44 1.10
N MET A 196 5.70 -13.73 0.28
CA MET A 196 5.61 -12.26 0.20
C MET A 196 4.26 -11.77 -0.34
N LEU A 197 3.70 -12.46 -1.34
CA LEU A 197 2.39 -12.11 -1.90
C LEU A 197 1.28 -12.32 -0.86
N LEU A 198 1.34 -13.42 -0.12
CA LEU A 198 0.42 -13.71 0.97
C LEU A 198 0.61 -12.75 2.16
N ALA A 199 1.84 -12.35 2.49
CA ALA A 199 2.13 -11.33 3.49
C ALA A 199 1.51 -9.97 3.13
N SER A 200 1.65 -9.54 1.87
CA SER A 200 0.99 -8.33 1.35
C SER A 200 -0.54 -8.41 1.49
N TYR A 201 -1.12 -9.57 1.18
CA TYR A 201 -2.55 -9.81 1.36
C TYR A 201 -2.97 -9.66 2.84
N TYR A 202 -2.25 -10.28 3.80
CA TYR A 202 -2.56 -10.14 5.23
C TYR A 202 -2.39 -8.71 5.73
N ALA A 203 -1.33 -8.02 5.31
CA ALA A 203 -1.14 -6.59 5.60
C ALA A 203 -2.33 -5.77 5.09
N GLY A 204 -2.78 -6.05 3.86
CA GLY A 204 -3.92 -5.42 3.23
C GLY A 204 -5.23 -5.64 3.99
N VAL A 205 -5.49 -6.86 4.45
CA VAL A 205 -6.65 -7.18 5.31
C VAL A 205 -6.60 -6.41 6.63
N ALA A 206 -5.41 -6.31 7.24
CA ALA A 206 -5.22 -5.61 8.50
C ALA A 206 -5.49 -4.11 8.36
N PHE A 207 -4.78 -3.41 7.46
CA PHE A 207 -4.88 -1.95 7.39
C PHE A 207 -6.21 -1.45 6.80
N THR A 208 -6.87 -2.24 5.97
CA THR A 208 -8.21 -1.88 5.46
C THR A 208 -9.22 -1.56 6.57
N ARG A 209 -9.06 -2.17 7.74
CA ARG A 209 -9.92 -1.94 8.92
C ARG A 209 -9.25 -1.13 10.02
N ALA A 210 -7.93 -1.33 10.21
CA ALA A 210 -7.17 -0.67 11.28
C ALA A 210 -6.57 0.66 10.85
N TYR A 211 -6.68 1.04 9.59
CA TYR A 211 -6.10 2.22 8.97
C TYR A 211 -4.56 2.17 8.90
N VAL A 212 -3.99 3.27 8.43
CA VAL A 212 -2.56 3.56 8.36
C VAL A 212 -2.23 4.72 9.31
N GLY A 213 -1.02 5.24 9.27
CA GLY A 213 -0.58 6.32 10.16
C GLY A 213 0.24 7.42 9.46
N TYR A 214 1.11 8.07 10.22
CA TYR A 214 1.90 9.21 9.70
C TYR A 214 2.96 8.83 8.69
N VAL A 215 3.41 7.56 8.64
CA VAL A 215 4.31 7.12 7.56
C VAL A 215 3.63 7.35 6.22
N HIS A 216 2.40 6.85 6.07
CA HIS A 216 1.62 7.03 4.85
C HIS A 216 1.23 8.49 4.61
N ALA A 217 0.83 9.23 5.65
CA ALA A 217 0.47 10.64 5.51
C ALA A 217 1.63 11.49 4.97
N ILE A 218 2.85 11.23 5.40
CA ILE A 218 4.05 11.92 4.90
C ILE A 218 4.40 11.40 3.48
N ALA A 219 4.39 10.08 3.27
CA ALA A 219 4.76 9.45 2.00
C ALA A 219 3.85 9.89 0.83
N HIS A 220 2.54 10.00 1.05
CA HIS A 220 1.59 10.48 0.04
C HIS A 220 1.94 11.88 -0.46
N ASN A 221 2.32 12.76 0.47
CA ASN A 221 2.68 14.13 0.14
C ASN A 221 4.02 14.23 -0.59
N LEU A 222 5.02 13.44 -0.19
CA LEU A 222 6.29 13.33 -0.91
C LEU A 222 6.12 12.75 -2.31
N GLY A 223 5.30 11.70 -2.44
CA GLY A 223 4.93 11.14 -3.73
C GLY A 223 4.20 12.12 -4.64
N GLY A 224 3.29 12.93 -4.06
CA GLY A 224 2.54 13.95 -4.80
C GLY A 224 3.41 15.14 -5.24
N MET A 225 4.33 15.59 -4.38
CA MET A 225 5.14 16.78 -4.63
C MET A 225 6.40 16.51 -5.47
N TYR A 226 7.07 15.38 -5.21
CA TYR A 226 8.36 15.07 -5.82
C TYR A 226 8.36 13.84 -6.72
N GLY A 227 7.22 13.16 -6.85
CA GLY A 227 7.14 11.94 -7.66
C GLY A 227 7.87 10.73 -7.07
N ILE A 228 8.18 10.74 -5.77
CA ILE A 228 8.85 9.62 -5.09
C ILE A 228 7.93 8.40 -5.11
N ALA A 229 8.48 7.24 -5.47
CA ALA A 229 7.73 5.99 -5.46
C ALA A 229 7.18 5.70 -4.05
N HIS A 230 5.91 5.33 -3.95
CA HIS A 230 5.17 5.20 -2.69
C HIS A 230 5.86 4.26 -1.69
N GLY A 231 6.17 3.03 -2.11
CA GLY A 231 6.83 2.05 -1.25
C GLY A 231 8.26 2.47 -0.85
N LEU A 232 8.98 3.21 -1.70
CA LEU A 232 10.27 3.78 -1.35
C LEU A 232 10.14 4.83 -0.24
N ALA A 233 9.18 5.75 -0.39
CA ALA A 233 8.92 6.75 0.62
C ALA A 233 8.55 6.10 1.97
N ASN A 234 7.64 5.14 1.96
CA ASN A 234 7.24 4.41 3.17
C ASN A 234 8.43 3.70 3.84
N ALA A 235 9.28 3.01 3.07
CA ALA A 235 10.45 2.32 3.59
C ALA A 235 11.43 3.26 4.31
N ILE A 236 11.67 4.45 3.74
CA ILE A 236 12.59 5.45 4.32
C ILE A 236 11.97 6.08 5.57
N ILE A 237 10.69 6.45 5.53
CA ILE A 237 10.02 7.21 6.60
C ILE A 237 9.75 6.33 7.83
N LEU A 238 9.43 5.05 7.62
CA LEU A 238 8.97 4.13 8.67
C LEU A 238 9.82 4.19 9.94
N PRO A 239 11.15 3.96 9.94
CA PRO A 239 11.94 3.95 11.17
C PRO A 239 11.93 5.30 11.89
N TYR A 240 11.85 6.43 11.19
CA TYR A 240 11.83 7.76 11.80
C TYR A 240 10.53 8.05 12.54
N VAL A 241 9.41 7.63 11.98
CA VAL A 241 8.09 7.77 12.62
C VAL A 241 7.96 6.85 13.82
N LEU A 242 8.50 5.62 13.74
CA LEU A 242 8.50 4.70 14.89
C LEU A 242 9.36 5.24 16.05
N GLU A 243 10.53 5.83 15.76
CA GLU A 243 11.34 6.51 16.77
C GLU A 243 10.62 7.71 17.40
N TYR A 244 9.86 8.49 16.61
CA TYR A 244 9.03 9.58 17.13
C TYR A 244 7.98 9.09 18.12
N TYR A 245 7.32 7.97 17.86
CA TYR A 245 6.31 7.42 18.77
C TYR A 245 6.89 7.03 20.12
N GLY A 246 8.16 6.59 20.18
CA GLY A 246 8.86 6.27 21.41
C GLY A 246 8.05 5.37 22.35
N GLU A 247 7.97 5.73 23.61
CA GLU A 247 7.27 4.96 24.65
C GLU A 247 5.81 4.63 24.29
N SER A 248 5.13 5.50 23.54
CA SER A 248 3.74 5.29 23.14
C SER A 248 3.54 4.05 22.26
N ALA A 249 4.60 3.57 21.60
CA ALA A 249 4.56 2.40 20.75
C ALA A 249 5.38 1.20 21.28
N HIS A 250 6.18 1.35 22.33
CA HIS A 250 7.14 0.34 22.78
C HIS A 250 6.52 -1.06 22.94
N LYS A 251 5.41 -1.16 23.67
CA LYS A 251 4.73 -2.44 23.90
C LYS A 251 4.31 -3.11 22.57
N ARG A 252 3.69 -2.34 21.68
CA ARG A 252 3.19 -2.87 20.40
C ARG A 252 4.33 -3.25 19.46
N LEU A 253 5.41 -2.46 19.42
CA LEU A 253 6.62 -2.78 18.66
C LEU A 253 7.36 -3.99 19.24
N ALA A 254 7.38 -4.15 20.58
CA ALA A 254 7.94 -5.34 21.23
C ALA A 254 7.21 -6.63 20.80
N GLU A 255 5.88 -6.59 20.73
CA GLU A 255 5.07 -7.71 20.26
C GLU A 255 5.32 -8.04 18.78
N LEU A 256 5.60 -7.04 17.93
CA LEU A 256 6.02 -7.26 16.53
C LEU A 256 7.44 -7.81 16.44
N ALA A 257 8.36 -7.35 17.29
CA ALA A 257 9.72 -7.90 17.37
C ALA A 257 9.72 -9.39 17.75
N GLU A 258 8.84 -9.79 18.67
CA GLU A 258 8.63 -11.20 19.02
C GLU A 258 8.08 -11.99 17.84
N ALA A 259 7.07 -11.46 17.15
CA ALA A 259 6.50 -12.09 15.96
C ALA A 259 7.53 -12.30 14.85
N ALA A 260 8.44 -11.34 14.66
CA ALA A 260 9.55 -11.39 13.70
C ALA A 260 10.76 -12.21 14.20
N SER A 261 10.71 -12.79 15.41
CA SER A 261 11.79 -13.59 16.00
C SER A 261 13.11 -12.80 16.18
N ILE A 262 13.04 -11.49 16.43
CA ILE A 262 14.20 -10.60 16.57
C ILE A 262 14.65 -10.52 18.04
N THR A 263 13.80 -10.93 18.99
CA THR A 263 14.02 -10.72 20.43
C THR A 263 14.96 -11.76 21.05
N GLN A 264 15.59 -11.37 22.18
CA GLN A 264 16.35 -12.26 23.01
C GLN A 264 15.73 -12.34 24.42
N PRO A 265 15.95 -13.44 25.16
CA PRO A 265 15.48 -13.55 26.53
C PRO A 265 15.98 -12.42 27.42
N GLY A 266 15.10 -11.86 28.24
CA GLY A 266 15.44 -10.79 29.19
C GLY A 266 15.37 -9.37 28.64
N MET A 267 15.08 -9.16 27.36
CA MET A 267 14.87 -7.81 26.82
C MET A 267 13.57 -7.19 27.36
N THR A 268 13.65 -5.92 27.73
CA THR A 268 12.46 -5.08 28.05
C THR A 268 11.69 -4.72 26.77
N ASP A 269 10.44 -4.25 26.90
CA ASP A 269 9.65 -3.80 25.75
C ASP A 269 10.35 -2.68 24.96
N ALA A 270 11.00 -1.74 25.66
CA ALA A 270 11.79 -0.69 25.01
C ALA A 270 12.93 -1.26 24.17
N GLN A 271 13.72 -2.20 24.74
CA GLN A 271 14.82 -2.85 24.02
C GLN A 271 14.33 -3.68 22.81
N LYS A 272 13.19 -4.35 22.94
CA LYS A 272 12.58 -5.08 21.82
C LYS A 272 12.10 -4.11 20.72
N ALA A 273 11.51 -2.99 21.11
CA ALA A 273 11.07 -1.95 20.17
C ALA A 273 12.26 -1.34 19.42
N GLU A 274 13.33 -1.01 20.11
CA GLU A 274 14.59 -0.54 19.49
C GLU A 274 15.19 -1.58 18.55
N ALA A 275 15.19 -2.85 18.93
CA ALA A 275 15.68 -3.95 18.10
C ALA A 275 14.84 -4.10 16.83
N PHE A 276 13.51 -3.91 16.91
CA PHE A 276 12.61 -3.95 15.75
C PHE A 276 12.89 -2.80 14.77
N ILE A 277 13.04 -1.58 15.28
CA ILE A 277 13.38 -0.40 14.46
C ILE A 277 14.75 -0.57 13.80
N ALA A 278 15.74 -1.07 14.56
CA ALA A 278 17.08 -1.37 14.03
C ALA A 278 17.05 -2.44 12.94
N ALA A 279 16.20 -3.46 13.08
CA ALA A 279 16.02 -4.51 12.07
C ALA A 279 15.40 -3.93 10.78
N ILE A 280 14.45 -3.01 10.87
CA ILE A 280 13.88 -2.31 9.70
C ILE A 280 14.96 -1.50 8.98
N ARG A 281 15.80 -0.75 9.71
CA ARG A 281 16.93 0.00 9.12
C ARG A 281 17.92 -0.92 8.44
N ARG A 282 18.20 -2.07 9.04
CA ARG A 282 19.08 -3.06 8.45
C ARG A 282 18.49 -3.63 7.16
N LEU A 283 17.23 -4.00 7.12
CA LEU A 283 16.54 -4.45 5.88
C LEU A 283 16.67 -3.40 4.78
N ASN A 284 16.43 -2.11 5.09
CA ASN A 284 16.60 -1.03 4.13
C ASN A 284 18.03 -1.00 3.58
N GLN A 285 19.03 -1.06 4.45
CA GLN A 285 20.45 -1.04 4.08
C GLN A 285 20.83 -2.25 3.21
N ASP A 286 20.43 -3.47 3.61
CA ASP A 286 20.77 -4.71 2.92
C ASP A 286 20.09 -4.82 1.53
N MET A 287 19.00 -4.06 1.33
CA MET A 287 18.27 -3.95 0.06
C MET A 287 18.57 -2.65 -0.71
N ASN A 288 19.60 -1.89 -0.34
CA ASN A 288 20.00 -0.64 -0.99
C ASN A 288 18.92 0.43 -1.04
N ILE A 289 18.02 0.48 -0.04
CA ILE A 289 17.06 1.56 0.15
C ILE A 289 17.78 2.69 0.89
N PRO A 290 17.80 3.92 0.36
CA PRO A 290 18.49 5.04 1.00
C PRO A 290 17.83 5.42 2.34
N ASP A 291 18.65 5.97 3.25
CA ASP A 291 18.18 6.45 4.56
C ASP A 291 17.59 7.87 4.49
N LYS A 292 17.84 8.59 3.40
CA LYS A 292 17.45 9.99 3.21
C LYS A 292 16.72 10.21 1.90
N ILE A 293 16.01 11.34 1.81
CA ILE A 293 15.26 11.78 0.63
C ILE A 293 15.86 13.10 0.16
N GLU A 294 16.71 13.04 -0.87
CA GLU A 294 17.45 14.19 -1.39
C GLU A 294 16.54 15.27 -2.03
N GLN A 295 15.34 14.89 -2.46
CA GLN A 295 14.42 15.78 -3.16
C GLN A 295 13.72 16.79 -2.23
N ILE A 296 13.70 16.56 -0.93
CA ILE A 296 13.02 17.46 0.02
C ILE A 296 13.72 18.81 0.05
N GLN A 297 12.97 19.90 -0.16
CA GLN A 297 13.47 21.27 -0.13
C GLN A 297 12.93 22.00 1.10
N GLU A 298 13.77 22.78 1.78
CA GLU A 298 13.42 23.57 2.96
C GLU A 298 12.15 24.42 2.78
N LYS A 299 12.00 25.07 1.62
CA LYS A 299 10.84 25.93 1.32
C LYS A 299 9.51 25.17 1.30
N ASP A 300 9.54 23.85 1.10
CA ASP A 300 8.34 23.02 0.93
C ASP A 300 7.89 22.37 2.25
N ILE A 301 8.74 22.41 3.28
CA ILE A 301 8.46 21.81 4.60
C ILE A 301 7.13 22.28 5.18
N PRO A 302 6.81 23.58 5.23
CA PRO A 302 5.53 24.03 5.79
C PRO A 302 4.31 23.40 5.08
N THR A 303 4.38 23.28 3.74
CA THR A 303 3.31 22.66 2.95
C THR A 303 3.22 21.14 3.18
N LEU A 304 4.36 20.47 3.32
CA LEU A 304 4.40 19.03 3.63
C LEU A 304 3.80 18.76 5.01
N VAL A 305 4.15 19.57 6.02
CA VAL A 305 3.61 19.47 7.38
C VAL A 305 2.10 19.68 7.38
N GLU A 306 1.61 20.79 6.79
CA GLU A 306 0.18 21.08 6.71
C GLU A 306 -0.61 19.91 6.09
N ARG A 307 -0.13 19.42 4.94
CA ARG A 307 -0.82 18.35 4.20
C ARG A 307 -0.80 17.03 4.95
N ALA A 308 0.34 16.64 5.52
CA ALA A 308 0.47 15.38 6.27
C ALA A 308 -0.42 15.40 7.52
N LEU A 309 -0.46 16.49 8.27
CA LEU A 309 -1.31 16.62 9.45
C LEU A 309 -2.80 16.68 9.07
N LYS A 310 -3.16 17.35 7.99
CA LYS A 310 -4.53 17.40 7.49
C LYS A 310 -5.04 16.02 7.05
N GLU A 311 -4.17 15.18 6.52
CA GLU A 311 -4.51 13.81 6.16
C GLU A 311 -4.62 12.93 7.40
N GLY A 312 -3.62 12.98 8.30
CA GLY A 312 -3.55 12.11 9.46
C GLY A 312 -4.53 12.47 10.57
N ASN A 313 -4.75 13.78 10.81
CA ASN A 313 -5.55 14.25 11.94
C ASN A 313 -6.98 14.66 11.54
N PRO A 314 -8.01 14.23 12.27
CA PRO A 314 -8.01 13.27 13.39
C PRO A 314 -8.27 11.81 12.93
N LEU A 315 -8.13 11.50 11.65
CA LEU A 315 -8.65 10.26 11.06
C LEU A 315 -7.79 9.03 11.37
N TYR A 316 -6.45 9.19 11.44
CA TYR A 316 -5.57 8.05 11.64
C TYR A 316 -5.41 7.72 13.13
N PRO A 317 -5.62 6.45 13.50
CA PRO A 317 -5.62 6.01 14.90
C PRO A 317 -4.19 5.77 15.42
N VAL A 318 -3.36 6.78 15.37
CA VAL A 318 -1.92 6.71 15.68
C VAL A 318 -1.62 6.60 17.17
N PRO A 319 -0.48 5.99 17.58
CA PRO A 319 -0.10 5.85 18.99
C PRO A 319 0.11 7.19 19.72
N LYS A 320 0.57 8.20 18.99
CA LYS A 320 0.82 9.55 19.48
C LYS A 320 0.53 10.57 18.38
N ILE A 321 -0.31 11.55 18.68
CA ILE A 321 -0.68 12.60 17.72
C ILE A 321 0.49 13.56 17.52
N MET A 322 0.84 13.84 16.25
CA MET A 322 1.82 14.86 15.88
C MET A 322 1.18 16.24 15.88
N ASN A 323 1.89 17.22 16.43
CA ASN A 323 1.68 18.63 16.15
C ASN A 323 2.59 19.09 14.97
N GLU A 324 2.54 20.37 14.61
CA GLU A 324 3.33 20.92 13.49
C GLU A 324 4.85 20.76 13.73
N ALA A 325 5.33 21.05 14.93
CA ALA A 325 6.74 20.94 15.27
C ALA A 325 7.24 19.49 15.23
N ASP A 326 6.42 18.54 15.70
CA ASP A 326 6.73 17.11 15.64
C ASP A 326 6.85 16.64 14.20
N CYS A 327 5.89 17.00 13.33
CA CYS A 327 5.88 16.61 11.93
C CYS A 327 7.05 17.24 11.18
N GLU A 328 7.33 18.52 11.41
CA GLU A 328 8.48 19.22 10.85
C GLU A 328 9.81 18.53 11.26
N MET A 329 9.97 18.21 12.55
CA MET A 329 11.15 17.50 13.03
C MET A 329 11.35 16.17 12.32
N VAL A 330 10.29 15.37 12.12
CA VAL A 330 10.38 14.10 11.40
C VAL A 330 10.78 14.36 9.94
N ILE A 331 10.13 15.30 9.24
CA ILE A 331 10.44 15.61 7.83
C ILE A 331 11.88 16.10 7.67
N ARG A 332 12.38 16.97 8.57
CA ARG A 332 13.77 17.43 8.55
C ARG A 332 14.78 16.31 8.72
N ARG A 333 14.46 15.31 9.54
CA ARG A 333 15.31 14.14 9.72
C ARG A 333 15.38 13.23 8.47
N LEU A 334 14.46 13.36 7.53
CA LEU A 334 14.50 12.66 6.25
C LEU A 334 15.43 13.31 5.22
N MET A 335 15.83 14.57 5.43
CA MET A 335 16.76 15.29 4.57
C MET A 335 18.21 14.80 4.78
N PRO A 336 19.10 14.98 3.79
CA PRO A 336 20.53 14.68 3.90
C PRO A 336 21.24 15.34 5.07
#